data_417fa13d5788fa9fc56df2ec6465d776
#
_entry.id   417fa13d5788fa9fc56df2ec6465d776
#
_cell.length_a   1.000
_cell.length_b   1.000
_cell.length_c   1.000
_cell.angle_alpha   90.00
_cell.angle_beta   90.00
_cell.angle_gamma   90.00
#
_symmetry.space_group_name_H-M   'P 1'
#
loop_
_entity.id
_entity.type
_entity.pdbx_description
1 polymer ?
#
loop_
_entity_poly.entity_id
_entity_poly.type
_entity_poly.pdbx_seq_one_letter_code
_entity_poly.pdbx_strand_id
1 'polypeptide(L)'
;VGGANSAGQAALYLSRQAKSVTLLVRGPSLEKSMSYYLISRIADNPAISVRTCTEVIGASGRDRLEKLTLRDTERGSTETVDAQWLYLFIGAQPLTSWLDGVVVRDAKGFVVAGPDLSAGGQRPRGWTLDRPPYHLETSVPGVFVAGDARAESAKRVASAVGEGAMAVMLVHRYLEKL
;
A
#
# COMPACT_ATOMS: atom_id res chain seq x y z
N VAL A 1 -8.32 -4.58 9.65
CA VAL A 1 -8.44 -3.12 9.61
C VAL A 1 -8.11 -2.61 8.23
N GLY A 2 -8.99 -1.78 7.64
CA GLY A 2 -8.82 -1.13 6.34
C GLY A 2 -10.12 -1.06 5.57
N GLY A 3 -10.25 -0.07 4.66
CA GLY A 3 -11.48 0.20 3.89
C GLY A 3 -11.32 0.02 2.38
N ALA A 4 -10.17 -0.43 1.88
CA ALA A 4 -9.91 -0.59 0.45
C ALA A 4 -9.97 -2.06 -0.01
N ASN A 5 -9.74 -2.29 -1.31
CA ASN A 5 -9.87 -3.61 -1.94
C ASN A 5 -9.07 -4.72 -1.25
N SER A 6 -7.85 -4.45 -0.78
CA SER A 6 -7.04 -5.44 -0.08
C SER A 6 -7.69 -5.93 1.22
N ALA A 7 -8.31 -5.02 1.99
CA ALA A 7 -9.04 -5.36 3.20
C ALA A 7 -10.29 -6.19 2.89
N GLY A 8 -11.04 -5.83 1.85
CA GLY A 8 -12.23 -6.57 1.41
C GLY A 8 -11.89 -7.99 0.93
N GLN A 9 -10.84 -8.13 0.11
CA GLN A 9 -10.36 -9.45 -0.34
C GLN A 9 -9.92 -10.33 0.83
N ALA A 10 -9.19 -9.75 1.81
CA ALA A 10 -8.77 -10.46 3.00
C ALA A 10 -9.96 -10.88 3.87
N ALA A 11 -10.95 -10.00 4.08
CA ALA A 11 -12.15 -10.33 4.83
C ALA A 11 -12.90 -11.52 4.23
N LEU A 12 -13.09 -11.53 2.90
CA LEU A 12 -13.71 -12.64 2.18
C LEU A 12 -12.89 -13.94 2.23
N TYR A 13 -11.57 -13.84 2.23
CA TYR A 13 -10.70 -15.01 2.36
C TYR A 13 -10.76 -15.58 3.79
N LEU A 14 -10.60 -14.72 4.79
CA LEU A 14 -10.56 -15.12 6.20
C LEU A 14 -11.92 -15.66 6.69
N SER A 15 -13.04 -15.16 6.15
CA SER A 15 -14.39 -15.65 6.51
C SER A 15 -14.64 -17.13 6.17
N ARG A 16 -13.80 -17.72 5.32
CA ARG A 16 -13.86 -19.17 5.00
C ARG A 16 -13.24 -20.05 6.09
N GLN A 17 -12.42 -19.47 6.95
CA GLN A 17 -11.62 -20.19 7.95
C GLN A 17 -11.92 -19.73 9.37
N ALA A 18 -12.33 -18.48 9.54
CA ALA A 18 -12.66 -17.90 10.83
C ALA A 18 -14.15 -18.03 11.13
N LYS A 19 -14.50 -18.15 12.40
CA LYS A 19 -15.88 -18.20 12.88
C LYS A 19 -16.62 -16.88 12.61
N SER A 20 -15.91 -15.77 12.70
CA SER A 20 -16.41 -14.42 12.38
C SER A 20 -15.24 -13.51 11.98
N VAL A 21 -15.50 -12.56 11.11
CA VAL A 21 -14.56 -11.51 10.69
C VAL A 21 -15.22 -10.16 10.89
N THR A 22 -14.57 -9.27 11.59
CA THR A 22 -15.01 -7.87 11.70
C THR A 22 -14.09 -6.98 10.88
N LEU A 23 -14.63 -6.30 9.88
CA LEU A 23 -13.92 -5.33 9.05
C LEU A 23 -14.05 -3.94 9.69
N LEU A 24 -12.97 -3.43 10.25
CA LEU A 24 -12.92 -2.12 10.88
C LEU A 24 -12.47 -1.07 9.85
N VAL A 25 -13.29 -0.03 9.68
CA VAL A 25 -13.12 1.02 8.68
C VAL A 25 -13.12 2.38 9.36
N ARG A 26 -12.04 3.13 9.21
CA ARG A 26 -11.93 4.48 9.80
C ARG A 26 -12.93 5.47 9.20
N GLY A 27 -13.22 5.34 7.92
CA GLY A 27 -14.19 6.21 7.23
C GLY A 27 -15.64 5.79 7.46
N PRO A 28 -16.60 6.62 7.01
CA PRO A 28 -18.03 6.37 7.20
C PRO A 28 -18.60 5.31 6.24
N SER A 29 -17.88 4.94 5.18
CA SER A 29 -18.34 3.93 4.23
C SER A 29 -17.18 3.21 3.55
N LEU A 30 -17.46 2.09 2.87
CA LEU A 30 -16.54 1.35 2.03
C LEU A 30 -16.44 1.90 0.60
N GLU A 31 -17.46 2.61 0.13
CA GLU A 31 -17.66 3.02 -1.27
C GLU A 31 -16.54 3.92 -1.79
N LYS A 32 -15.90 4.69 -0.91
CA LYS A 32 -14.83 5.62 -1.27
C LYS A 32 -13.59 4.92 -1.85
N SER A 33 -13.31 3.68 -1.46
CA SER A 33 -12.02 3.02 -1.73
C SER A 33 -12.11 1.52 -2.02
N MET A 34 -13.30 0.93 -1.92
CA MET A 34 -13.54 -0.48 -2.22
C MET A 34 -14.45 -0.62 -3.44
N SER A 35 -14.11 -1.53 -4.33
CA SER A 35 -14.93 -1.83 -5.51
C SER A 35 -16.30 -2.40 -5.11
N TYR A 36 -17.34 -2.01 -5.83
CA TYR A 36 -18.73 -2.42 -5.58
C TYR A 36 -18.89 -3.94 -5.50
N TYR A 37 -18.21 -4.66 -6.37
CA TYR A 37 -18.21 -6.13 -6.37
C TYR A 37 -17.76 -6.73 -5.02
N LEU A 38 -16.77 -6.14 -4.34
CA LEU A 38 -16.34 -6.59 -3.00
C LEU A 38 -17.36 -6.20 -1.93
N ILE A 39 -17.88 -4.99 -2.01
CA ILE A 39 -18.91 -4.50 -1.07
C ILE A 39 -20.13 -5.42 -1.09
N SER A 40 -20.66 -5.75 -2.27
CA SER A 40 -21.79 -6.67 -2.42
C SER A 40 -21.48 -8.04 -1.80
N ARG A 41 -20.34 -8.63 -2.12
CA ARG A 41 -19.96 -9.93 -1.57
C ARG A 41 -19.75 -9.93 -0.04
N ILE A 42 -19.30 -8.83 0.51
CA ILE A 42 -19.15 -8.66 1.96
C ILE A 42 -20.54 -8.56 2.60
N ALA A 43 -21.45 -7.78 2.02
CA ALA A 43 -22.81 -7.62 2.52
C ALA A 43 -23.60 -8.94 2.51
N ASP A 44 -23.39 -9.78 1.51
CA ASP A 44 -24.04 -11.09 1.37
C ASP A 44 -23.42 -12.18 2.29
N ASN A 45 -22.31 -11.89 2.99
CA ASN A 45 -21.60 -12.87 3.79
C ASN A 45 -21.91 -12.72 5.30
N PRO A 46 -22.72 -13.60 5.91
CA PRO A 46 -23.13 -13.48 7.30
C PRO A 46 -21.99 -13.65 8.32
N ALA A 47 -20.85 -14.20 7.90
CA ALA A 47 -19.65 -14.30 8.75
C ALA A 47 -18.84 -13.01 8.81
N ILE A 48 -19.18 -11.99 8.01
CA ILE A 48 -18.47 -10.71 7.98
C ILE A 48 -19.37 -9.60 8.53
N SER A 49 -18.90 -8.89 9.53
CA SER A 49 -19.49 -7.64 10.00
C SER A 49 -18.61 -6.45 9.64
N VAL A 50 -19.22 -5.34 9.21
CA VAL A 50 -18.51 -4.10 8.89
C VAL A 50 -18.80 -3.07 9.97
N ARG A 51 -17.75 -2.47 10.51
CA ARG A 51 -17.85 -1.37 11.49
C ARG A 51 -17.12 -0.17 10.91
N THR A 52 -17.89 0.79 10.46
CA THR A 52 -17.41 2.09 9.97
C THR A 52 -17.08 3.02 11.13
N CYS A 53 -16.44 4.14 10.84
CA CYS A 53 -16.04 5.15 11.82
C CYS A 53 -15.32 4.57 13.04
N THR A 54 -14.55 3.48 12.86
CA THR A 54 -13.95 2.71 13.94
C THR A 54 -12.45 2.56 13.75
N GLU A 55 -11.70 2.87 14.80
CA GLU A 55 -10.24 2.73 14.86
C GLU A 55 -9.83 1.79 15.99
N VAL A 56 -8.74 1.05 15.79
CA VAL A 56 -8.05 0.31 16.86
C VAL A 56 -7.08 1.28 17.54
N ILE A 57 -7.26 1.48 18.83
CA ILE A 57 -6.41 2.35 19.65
C ILE A 57 -5.56 1.59 20.68
N GLY A 58 -5.82 0.30 20.86
CA GLY A 58 -5.06 -0.55 21.77
C GLY A 58 -5.25 -2.02 21.46
N ALA A 59 -4.27 -2.80 21.86
CA ALA A 59 -4.29 -4.26 21.80
C ALA A 59 -3.69 -4.82 23.10
N SER A 60 -4.26 -5.88 23.63
CA SER A 60 -3.79 -6.53 24.86
C SER A 60 -3.92 -8.04 24.78
N GLY A 61 -3.11 -8.72 25.60
CA GLY A 61 -3.06 -10.16 25.74
C GLY A 61 -1.77 -10.54 26.48
N ARG A 62 -1.64 -11.78 26.91
CA ARG A 62 -0.46 -12.27 27.61
C ARG A 62 0.55 -12.88 26.63
N ASP A 63 0.21 -14.02 26.07
CA ASP A 63 1.08 -14.76 25.12
C ASP A 63 0.58 -14.64 23.67
N ARG A 64 -0.61 -14.09 23.47
CA ARG A 64 -1.26 -13.86 22.20
C ARG A 64 -2.22 -12.69 22.32
N LEU A 65 -2.73 -12.23 21.17
CA LEU A 65 -3.79 -11.23 21.16
C LEU A 65 -5.05 -11.83 21.80
N GLU A 66 -5.63 -11.10 22.74
CA GLU A 66 -6.86 -11.47 23.44
C GLU A 66 -7.93 -10.41 23.27
N LYS A 67 -7.56 -9.12 23.30
CA LYS A 67 -8.50 -8.01 23.24
C LYS A 67 -7.97 -6.87 22.40
N LEU A 68 -8.92 -6.15 21.79
CA LEU A 68 -8.67 -4.87 21.12
C LEU A 68 -9.50 -3.78 21.80
N THR A 69 -8.90 -2.60 21.95
CA THR A 69 -9.62 -1.39 22.32
C THR A 69 -9.94 -0.62 21.05
N LEU A 70 -11.21 -0.41 20.81
CA LEU A 70 -11.75 0.28 19.66
C LEU A 70 -12.27 1.66 20.06
N ARG A 71 -12.12 2.63 19.16
CA ARG A 71 -12.69 3.98 19.30
C ARG A 71 -13.66 4.23 18.15
N ASP A 72 -14.87 4.63 18.47
CA ASP A 72 -15.81 5.24 17.53
C ASP A 72 -15.36 6.69 17.27
N THR A 73 -15.01 7.01 16.02
CA THR A 73 -14.47 8.34 15.65
C THR A 73 -15.55 9.41 15.52
N GLU A 74 -16.82 9.05 15.42
CA GLU A 74 -17.94 9.99 15.40
C GLU A 74 -18.43 10.33 16.81
N ARG A 75 -18.57 9.31 17.66
CA ARG A 75 -19.10 9.45 19.02
C ARG A 75 -18.01 9.70 20.06
N GLY A 76 -16.75 9.43 19.73
CA GLY A 76 -15.62 9.53 20.67
C GLY A 76 -15.62 8.44 21.75
N SER A 77 -16.58 7.52 21.74
CA SER A 77 -16.67 6.43 22.71
C SER A 77 -15.64 5.34 22.45
N THR A 78 -15.23 4.66 23.50
CA THR A 78 -14.31 3.52 23.44
C THR A 78 -14.97 2.28 23.99
N GLU A 79 -14.60 1.13 23.43
CA GLU A 79 -15.00 -0.19 23.93
C GLU A 79 -13.85 -1.18 23.79
N THR A 80 -13.90 -2.25 24.57
CA THR A 80 -12.96 -3.36 24.49
C THR A 80 -13.69 -4.59 23.98
N VAL A 81 -13.17 -5.23 22.95
CA VAL A 81 -13.72 -6.42 22.30
C VAL A 81 -12.71 -7.56 22.33
N ASP A 82 -13.20 -8.79 22.41
CA ASP A 82 -12.34 -9.97 22.29
C ASP A 82 -11.87 -10.13 20.86
N ALA A 83 -10.57 -10.44 20.68
CA ALA A 83 -9.97 -10.66 19.38
C ALA A 83 -8.80 -11.65 19.47
N GLN A 84 -8.76 -12.62 18.56
CA GLN A 84 -7.68 -13.59 18.49
C GLN A 84 -6.63 -13.21 17.43
N TRP A 85 -7.04 -12.45 16.41
CA TRP A 85 -6.19 -12.05 15.28
C TRP A 85 -6.49 -10.61 14.88
N LEU A 86 -5.43 -9.90 14.51
CA LEU A 86 -5.52 -8.56 13.94
C LEU A 86 -4.72 -8.50 12.64
N TYR A 87 -5.40 -8.17 11.54
CA TYR A 87 -4.79 -7.97 10.22
C TYR A 87 -4.92 -6.52 9.80
N LEU A 88 -3.82 -5.91 9.37
CA LEU A 88 -3.75 -4.50 9.00
C LEU A 88 -3.60 -4.36 7.47
N PHE A 89 -4.57 -3.72 6.84
CA PHE A 89 -4.58 -3.39 5.40
C PHE A 89 -4.75 -1.89 5.19
N ILE A 90 -3.91 -1.12 5.89
CA ILE A 90 -4.00 0.35 5.96
C ILE A 90 -3.13 1.07 4.93
N GLY A 91 -2.60 0.32 3.96
CA GLY A 91 -1.66 0.80 2.96
C GLY A 91 -0.20 0.64 3.38
N ALA A 92 0.70 1.12 2.53
CA ALA A 92 2.13 1.10 2.75
C ALA A 92 2.69 2.52 2.73
N GLN A 93 3.70 2.75 3.57
CA GLN A 93 4.53 3.96 3.52
C GLN A 93 5.95 3.56 3.10
N PRO A 94 6.55 4.23 2.11
CA PRO A 94 7.90 3.92 1.71
C PRO A 94 8.89 4.44 2.75
N LEU A 95 9.87 3.61 3.14
CA LEU A 95 10.96 4.00 4.03
C LEU A 95 12.13 4.60 3.21
N THR A 96 11.85 5.67 2.49
CA THR A 96 12.76 6.31 1.52
C THR A 96 13.25 7.70 1.95
N SER A 97 13.06 8.09 3.22
CA SER A 97 13.48 9.40 3.73
C SER A 97 14.99 9.64 3.62
N TRP A 98 15.78 8.58 3.67
CA TRP A 98 17.25 8.63 3.48
C TRP A 98 17.67 9.03 2.05
N LEU A 99 16.75 9.02 1.08
CA LEU A 99 16.93 9.46 -0.31
C LEU A 99 16.52 10.93 -0.52
N ASP A 100 16.19 11.64 0.55
CA ASP A 100 15.73 13.03 0.46
C ASP A 100 16.84 13.92 -0.13
N GLY A 101 16.48 14.74 -1.11
CA GLY A 101 17.45 15.55 -1.84
C GLY A 101 18.34 14.78 -2.84
N VAL A 102 18.29 13.44 -2.87
CA VAL A 102 19.07 12.61 -3.80
C VAL A 102 18.26 12.27 -5.05
N VAL A 103 17.05 11.75 -4.89
CA VAL A 103 16.15 11.38 -5.99
C VAL A 103 14.81 12.09 -5.87
N VAL A 104 14.09 12.24 -6.98
CA VAL A 104 12.74 12.78 -6.97
C VAL A 104 11.78 11.77 -6.33
N ARG A 105 10.98 12.25 -5.35
CA ARG A 105 9.95 11.47 -4.67
C ARG A 105 8.59 12.18 -4.79
N ASP A 106 7.52 11.42 -4.75
CA ASP A 106 6.17 11.98 -4.70
C ASP A 106 5.85 12.55 -3.29
N ALA A 107 4.70 13.17 -3.14
CA ALA A 107 4.24 13.75 -1.87
C ALA A 107 4.06 12.72 -0.74
N LYS A 108 4.01 11.42 -1.06
CA LYS A 108 3.92 10.30 -0.10
C LYS A 108 5.27 9.67 0.20
N GLY A 109 6.34 10.13 -0.47
CA GLY A 109 7.70 9.61 -0.33
C GLY A 109 8.08 8.48 -1.27
N PHE A 110 7.22 8.02 -2.18
CA PHE A 110 7.60 7.01 -3.18
C PHE A 110 8.54 7.61 -4.22
N VAL A 111 9.52 6.81 -4.66
CA VAL A 111 10.51 7.24 -5.65
C VAL A 111 9.89 7.30 -7.04
N VAL A 112 9.98 8.45 -7.68
CA VAL A 112 9.50 8.65 -9.06
C VAL A 112 10.54 8.14 -10.03
N ALA A 113 10.13 7.42 -11.08
CA ALA A 113 11.03 6.79 -12.03
C ALA A 113 10.49 6.81 -13.47
N GLY A 114 11.39 6.70 -14.42
CA GLY A 114 11.07 6.54 -15.83
C GLY A 114 10.25 7.69 -16.42
N PRO A 115 9.20 7.39 -17.19
CA PRO A 115 8.38 8.41 -17.85
C PRO A 115 7.74 9.42 -16.91
N ASP A 116 7.43 9.02 -15.66
CA ASP A 116 6.77 9.87 -14.67
C ASP A 116 7.68 11.04 -14.23
N LEU A 117 9.01 10.93 -14.41
CA LEU A 117 9.96 12.01 -14.20
C LEU A 117 9.84 13.11 -15.25
N SER A 118 9.29 12.79 -16.42
CA SER A 118 9.22 13.68 -17.60
C SER A 118 7.79 14.22 -17.78
N ALA A 119 7.06 14.49 -16.70
CA ALA A 119 5.76 15.10 -16.75
C ALA A 119 5.79 16.40 -17.57
N GLY A 120 5.05 16.46 -18.68
CA GLY A 120 5.08 17.57 -19.63
C GLY A 120 6.16 17.51 -20.71
N GLY A 121 6.82 16.34 -20.92
CA GLY A 121 7.78 16.13 -22.02
C GLY A 121 9.17 16.71 -21.77
N GLN A 122 9.43 17.27 -20.59
CA GLN A 122 10.74 17.80 -20.24
C GLN A 122 11.58 16.74 -19.52
N ARG A 123 12.90 16.80 -19.72
CA ARG A 123 13.83 15.94 -18.97
C ARG A 123 13.84 16.29 -17.48
N PRO A 124 14.10 15.33 -16.57
CA PRO A 124 14.24 15.62 -15.15
C PRO A 124 15.29 16.70 -14.89
N ARG A 125 15.06 17.55 -13.91
CA ARG A 125 16.02 18.58 -13.51
C ARG A 125 17.36 17.93 -13.13
N GLY A 126 18.46 18.39 -13.74
CA GLY A 126 19.80 17.86 -13.51
C GLY A 126 20.13 16.60 -14.32
N TRP A 127 19.26 16.17 -15.22
CA TRP A 127 19.52 15.02 -16.10
C TRP A 127 20.60 15.35 -17.12
N THR A 128 21.70 14.61 -17.10
CA THR A 128 22.91 14.90 -17.90
C THR A 128 23.04 14.06 -19.18
N LEU A 129 22.22 13.00 -19.33
CA LEU A 129 22.33 12.10 -20.48
C LEU A 129 21.43 12.54 -21.64
N ASP A 130 21.88 12.26 -22.89
CA ASP A 130 21.12 12.61 -24.11
C ASP A 130 19.86 11.76 -24.33
N ARG A 131 19.69 10.67 -23.60
CA ARG A 131 18.49 9.84 -23.61
C ARG A 131 17.54 10.17 -22.47
N PRO A 132 16.25 9.84 -22.55
CA PRO A 132 15.36 9.89 -21.40
C PRO A 132 15.72 8.80 -20.37
N PRO A 133 15.23 8.93 -19.11
CA PRO A 133 15.35 7.87 -18.11
C PRO A 133 14.74 6.55 -18.62
N TYR A 134 15.37 5.42 -18.30
CA TYR A 134 14.76 4.11 -18.52
C TYR A 134 13.55 3.93 -17.60
N HIS A 135 12.68 2.99 -17.91
CA HIS A 135 11.37 2.80 -17.20
C HIS A 135 11.46 2.77 -15.66
N LEU A 136 12.51 2.16 -15.10
CA LEU A 136 12.71 2.08 -13.64
C LEU A 136 13.85 2.97 -13.16
N GLU A 137 14.44 3.82 -14.03
CA GLU A 137 15.53 4.70 -13.67
C GLU A 137 15.01 5.94 -12.94
N THR A 138 15.66 6.30 -11.84
CA THR A 138 15.31 7.47 -11.03
C THR A 138 15.75 8.77 -11.70
N SER A 139 15.58 9.90 -11.03
CA SER A 139 16.11 11.20 -11.49
C SER A 139 17.64 11.28 -11.50
N VAL A 140 18.32 10.27 -10.98
CA VAL A 140 19.78 10.14 -11.00
C VAL A 140 20.16 9.04 -11.98
N PRO A 141 20.94 9.35 -13.04
CA PRO A 141 21.40 8.36 -14.02
C PRO A 141 22.07 7.16 -13.37
N GLY A 142 21.70 5.95 -13.80
CA GLY A 142 22.25 4.70 -13.29
C GLY A 142 21.71 4.24 -11.94
N VAL A 143 20.82 5.00 -11.31
CA VAL A 143 20.11 4.60 -10.10
C VAL A 143 18.70 4.14 -10.45
N PHE A 144 18.35 2.92 -10.05
CA PHE A 144 17.07 2.28 -10.39
C PHE A 144 16.25 2.00 -9.14
N VAL A 145 14.93 2.00 -9.27
CA VAL A 145 13.97 1.64 -8.22
C VAL A 145 12.98 0.63 -8.76
N ALA A 146 12.67 -0.41 -7.97
CA ALA A 146 11.72 -1.46 -8.31
C ALA A 146 10.84 -1.81 -7.10
N GLY A 147 9.64 -2.30 -7.38
CA GLY A 147 8.71 -2.78 -6.37
C GLY A 147 7.98 -1.68 -5.60
N ASP A 148 7.67 -1.96 -4.35
CA ASP A 148 6.75 -1.14 -3.53
C ASP A 148 7.29 0.26 -3.22
N ALA A 149 8.61 0.48 -3.28
CA ALA A 149 9.22 1.79 -3.09
C ALA A 149 9.01 2.74 -4.26
N ARG A 150 8.69 2.22 -5.47
CA ARG A 150 8.43 3.03 -6.67
C ARG A 150 7.04 3.66 -6.62
N ALA A 151 6.95 4.92 -7.01
CA ALA A 151 5.68 5.59 -7.26
C ALA A 151 4.88 4.82 -8.34
N GLU A 152 3.55 4.84 -8.23
CA GLU A 152 2.61 4.17 -9.16
C GLU A 152 2.85 2.66 -9.35
N SER A 153 3.66 2.00 -8.50
CA SER A 153 3.77 0.54 -8.54
C SER A 153 2.47 -0.14 -8.06
N ALA A 154 2.19 -1.34 -8.57
CA ALA A 154 0.96 -2.06 -8.22
C ALA A 154 0.91 -2.58 -6.78
N LYS A 155 1.99 -2.47 -6.00
CA LYS A 155 2.12 -2.96 -4.62
C LYS A 155 1.71 -4.43 -4.50
N ARG A 156 2.26 -5.28 -5.40
CA ARG A 156 2.04 -6.72 -5.47
C ARG A 156 3.36 -7.45 -5.60
N VAL A 157 3.48 -8.60 -4.96
CA VAL A 157 4.71 -9.44 -5.03
C VAL A 157 5.09 -9.75 -6.48
N ALA A 158 4.13 -10.16 -7.31
CA ALA A 158 4.39 -10.46 -8.72
C ALA A 158 4.91 -9.24 -9.50
N SER A 159 4.37 -8.05 -9.24
CA SER A 159 4.85 -6.80 -9.83
C SER A 159 6.28 -6.48 -9.37
N ALA A 160 6.55 -6.59 -8.08
CA ALA A 160 7.87 -6.32 -7.52
C ALA A 160 8.95 -7.26 -8.09
N VAL A 161 8.62 -8.56 -8.24
CA VAL A 161 9.53 -9.55 -8.86
C VAL A 161 9.78 -9.22 -10.34
N GLY A 162 8.72 -8.89 -11.09
CA GLY A 162 8.85 -8.49 -12.51
C GLY A 162 9.65 -7.22 -12.70
N GLU A 163 9.41 -6.20 -11.87
CA GLU A 163 10.19 -4.96 -11.88
C GLU A 163 11.65 -5.21 -11.48
N GLY A 164 11.90 -6.09 -10.50
CA GLY A 164 13.26 -6.47 -10.12
C GLY A 164 14.04 -7.10 -11.27
N ALA A 165 13.43 -8.05 -11.99
CA ALA A 165 14.03 -8.65 -13.17
C ALA A 165 14.31 -7.61 -14.28
N MET A 166 13.36 -6.70 -14.51
CA MET A 166 13.50 -5.60 -15.47
C MET A 166 14.63 -4.65 -15.05
N ALA A 167 14.74 -4.33 -13.74
CA ALA A 167 15.79 -3.44 -13.24
C ALA A 167 17.19 -4.02 -13.53
N VAL A 168 17.41 -5.32 -13.32
CA VAL A 168 18.69 -5.97 -13.66
C VAL A 168 19.01 -5.80 -15.15
N MET A 169 18.06 -6.06 -16.04
CA MET A 169 18.25 -5.86 -17.48
C MET A 169 18.59 -4.40 -17.82
N LEU A 170 17.92 -3.44 -17.19
CA LEU A 170 18.15 -2.02 -17.44
C LEU A 170 19.51 -1.55 -16.89
N VAL A 171 19.97 -2.10 -15.76
CA VAL A 171 21.33 -1.87 -15.23
C VAL A 171 22.38 -2.35 -16.22
N HIS A 172 22.28 -3.57 -16.75
CA HIS A 172 23.18 -4.04 -17.80
C HIS A 172 23.20 -3.12 -19.02
N ARG A 173 22.01 -2.74 -19.50
CA ARG A 173 21.89 -1.81 -20.63
C ARG A 173 22.49 -0.41 -20.35
N TYR A 174 22.46 0.03 -19.10
CA TYR A 174 23.10 1.26 -18.67
C TYR A 174 24.62 1.12 -18.72
N LEU A 175 25.17 0.05 -18.15
CA LEU A 175 26.61 -0.21 -18.08
C LEU A 175 27.25 -0.41 -19.47
N GLU A 176 26.55 -0.99 -20.44
CA GLU A 176 27.02 -1.13 -21.83
C GLU A 176 27.18 0.21 -22.56
N LYS A 177 26.66 1.31 -22.01
CA LYS A 177 26.70 2.64 -22.62
C LYS A 177 27.58 3.65 -21.87
N LEU A 178 28.30 3.20 -20.85
CA LEU A 178 29.33 3.95 -20.16
C LEU A 178 30.64 3.86 -20.93
#